data_616afba5eed695301f4e2b96d79ff470
#
_entry.id   616afba5eed695301f4e2b96d79ff470
#
_cell.length_a   1.000
_cell.length_b   1.000
_cell.length_c   1.000
_cell.angle_alpha   90.00
_cell.angle_beta   90.00
_cell.angle_gamma   90.00
#
_symmetry.space_group_name_H-M   'P 1'
#
loop_
_entity.id
_entity.type
_entity.pdbx_description
1 polymer ?
#
loop_
_entity_poly.entity_id
_entity_poly.type
_entity_poly.pdbx_seq_one_letter_code
_entity_poly.pdbx_strand_id
1 'polypeptide(L)'
;MSQSTTITVVDLSTHVTDDQKGQVLSWLHDLANDLRSEDLDEIAASSGEDPLTALIASVFASETGFIILHDDKPVCVFGAQPVAGMEADAGIAWMLGSPTMDKPSVARAILRQTADYVARLHARFPLLWNWVDARNTKSRAWLRWAGFSIISADPSHGLESRLFYQFARKEARHV
;
A
#
# COMPACT_ATOMS: atom_id res chain seq x y z
N MET A 1 29.93 12.70 -4.97
CA MET A 1 29.69 11.81 -3.83
C MET A 1 28.22 11.40 -3.87
N SER A 2 27.94 10.13 -4.19
CA SER A 2 26.56 9.61 -4.18
C SER A 2 26.14 9.47 -2.72
N GLN A 3 25.25 10.34 -2.25
CA GLN A 3 24.63 10.16 -0.94
C GLN A 3 23.85 8.84 -1.01
N SER A 4 24.20 7.91 -0.16
CA SER A 4 23.46 6.65 0.01
C SER A 4 22.06 6.99 0.48
N THR A 5 21.06 6.77 -0.37
CA THR A 5 19.66 6.93 0.01
C THR A 5 19.33 5.83 1.03
N THR A 6 19.14 6.22 2.27
CA THR A 6 18.74 5.29 3.33
C THR A 6 17.24 5.30 3.46
N ILE A 7 16.62 4.13 3.33
CA ILE A 7 15.23 3.92 3.69
C ILE A 7 15.14 3.02 4.91
N THR A 8 14.23 3.34 5.82
CA THR A 8 13.93 2.53 7.01
C THR A 8 12.52 1.98 6.87
N VAL A 9 12.32 0.71 7.20
CA VAL A 9 11.03 0.05 7.18
C VAL A 9 10.61 -0.24 8.62
N VAL A 10 9.46 0.27 9.02
CA VAL A 10 8.86 0.02 10.33
C VAL A 10 7.71 -0.95 10.18
N ASP A 11 7.78 -2.05 10.91
CA ASP A 11 6.71 -3.05 10.96
C ASP A 11 5.61 -2.58 11.91
N LEU A 12 4.38 -2.49 11.42
CA LEU A 12 3.19 -2.11 12.16
C LEU A 12 2.34 -3.31 12.61
N SER A 13 2.69 -4.52 12.15
CA SER A 13 1.93 -5.75 12.40
C SER A 13 2.11 -6.27 13.81
N THR A 14 3.23 -5.97 14.45
CA THR A 14 3.54 -6.36 15.81
C THR A 14 3.11 -5.26 16.77
N HIS A 15 1.94 -5.41 17.34
CA HIS A 15 1.42 -4.67 18.48
C HIS A 15 2.03 -3.28 18.65
N VAL A 16 1.51 -2.31 17.91
CA VAL A 16 1.83 -0.90 18.16
C VAL A 16 1.47 -0.61 19.62
N THR A 17 2.46 -0.51 20.49
CA THR A 17 2.27 -0.15 21.89
C THR A 17 1.63 1.23 21.98
N ASP A 18 1.01 1.57 23.10
CA ASP A 18 0.37 2.88 23.25
C ASP A 18 1.36 4.04 23.02
N ASP A 19 2.62 3.86 23.42
CA ASP A 19 3.70 4.83 23.15
C ASP A 19 4.03 4.96 21.64
N GLN A 20 3.91 3.88 20.88
CA GLN A 20 4.16 3.89 19.43
C GLN A 20 2.98 4.44 18.64
N LYS A 21 1.76 4.34 19.14
CA LYS A 21 0.54 4.85 18.47
C LYS A 21 0.64 6.33 18.14
N GLY A 22 1.14 7.13 19.07
CA GLY A 22 1.34 8.57 18.87
C GLY A 22 2.27 8.85 17.69
N GLN A 23 3.38 8.13 17.60
CA GLN A 23 4.34 8.27 16.51
C GLN A 23 3.75 7.80 15.18
N VAL A 24 3.05 6.67 15.16
CA VAL A 24 2.38 6.16 13.95
C VAL A 24 1.34 7.16 13.46
N LEU A 25 0.49 7.69 14.33
CA LEU A 25 -0.51 8.71 13.97
C LEU A 25 0.14 9.99 13.43
N SER A 26 1.27 10.41 14.00
CA SER A 26 2.04 11.55 13.48
C SER A 26 2.52 11.30 12.05
N TRP A 27 3.10 10.13 11.78
CA TRP A 27 3.52 9.76 10.42
C TRP A 27 2.35 9.67 9.43
N LEU A 28 1.20 9.12 9.86
CA LEU A 28 0.02 9.05 8.99
C LEU A 28 -0.53 10.44 8.69
N HIS A 29 -0.52 11.35 9.65
CA HIS A 29 -0.91 12.75 9.45
C HIS A 29 0.03 13.45 8.45
N ASP A 30 1.34 13.30 8.61
CA ASP A 30 2.32 13.88 7.70
C ASP A 30 2.14 13.33 6.27
N LEU A 31 1.92 12.02 6.15
CA LEU A 31 1.71 11.38 4.85
C LEU A 31 0.40 11.80 4.21
N ALA A 32 -0.70 11.94 4.99
CA ALA A 32 -1.99 12.38 4.47
C ALA A 32 -1.92 13.77 3.83
N ASN A 33 -1.07 14.65 4.38
CA ASN A 33 -0.85 15.99 3.84
C ASN A 33 0.11 16.03 2.64
N ASP A 34 0.75 14.91 2.28
CA ASP A 34 1.72 14.83 1.19
C ASP A 34 1.46 13.60 0.28
N LEU A 35 0.22 13.12 0.18
CA LEU A 35 -0.11 12.02 -0.74
C LEU A 35 0.06 12.45 -2.19
N ARG A 36 0.45 11.50 -3.05
CA ARG A 36 0.47 11.67 -4.50
C ARG A 36 -0.93 12.00 -5.01
N SER A 37 -1.00 12.82 -6.07
CA SER A 37 -2.28 13.15 -6.71
C SER A 37 -3.04 11.92 -7.18
N GLU A 38 -2.34 10.91 -7.69
CA GLU A 38 -2.92 9.66 -8.16
C GLU A 38 -3.58 8.87 -7.03
N ASP A 39 -2.99 8.90 -5.82
CA ASP A 39 -3.55 8.22 -4.65
C ASP A 39 -4.75 9.01 -4.09
N LEU A 40 -4.70 10.34 -4.10
CA LEU A 40 -5.84 11.20 -3.73
C LEU A 40 -7.03 11.00 -4.68
N ASP A 41 -6.77 10.96 -5.99
CA ASP A 41 -7.80 10.69 -7.01
C ASP A 41 -8.44 9.31 -6.83
N GLU A 42 -7.64 8.30 -6.46
CA GLU A 42 -8.12 6.94 -6.23
C GLU A 42 -8.99 6.85 -4.97
N ILE A 43 -8.60 7.49 -3.87
CA ILE A 43 -9.41 7.57 -2.65
C ILE A 43 -10.74 8.28 -2.94
N ALA A 44 -10.70 9.42 -3.63
CA ALA A 44 -11.89 10.18 -3.99
C ALA A 44 -12.86 9.36 -4.86
N ALA A 45 -12.31 8.65 -5.86
CA ALA A 45 -13.11 7.85 -6.80
C ALA A 45 -13.66 6.57 -6.16
N SER A 46 -12.94 5.94 -5.23
CA SER A 46 -13.35 4.69 -4.58
C SER A 46 -14.35 4.91 -3.44
N SER A 47 -13.98 5.66 -2.42
CA SER A 47 -14.77 5.85 -1.20
C SER A 47 -15.16 7.30 -0.92
N GLY A 48 -14.43 8.27 -1.45
CA GLY A 48 -14.62 9.70 -1.14
C GLY A 48 -14.25 10.09 0.28
N GLU A 49 -13.53 9.22 1.00
CA GLU A 49 -13.10 9.48 2.36
C GLU A 49 -12.03 10.58 2.43
N ASP A 50 -11.92 11.20 3.59
CA ASP A 50 -10.77 12.04 3.91
C ASP A 50 -9.47 11.21 3.91
N PRO A 51 -8.37 11.69 3.30
CA PRO A 51 -7.12 10.93 3.18
C PRO A 51 -6.54 10.42 4.50
N LEU A 52 -6.60 11.20 5.57
CA LEU A 52 -6.13 10.78 6.89
C LEU A 52 -7.01 9.66 7.45
N THR A 53 -8.32 9.77 7.28
CA THR A 53 -9.30 8.75 7.68
C THR A 53 -9.05 7.44 6.94
N ALA A 54 -8.84 7.50 5.61
CA ALA A 54 -8.53 6.33 4.80
C ALA A 54 -7.23 5.65 5.23
N LEU A 55 -6.17 6.42 5.51
CA LEU A 55 -4.89 5.90 6.01
C LEU A 55 -5.04 5.22 7.37
N ILE A 56 -5.68 5.89 8.32
CA ILE A 56 -5.91 5.34 9.68
C ILE A 56 -6.72 4.05 9.59
N ALA A 57 -7.84 4.06 8.86
CA ALA A 57 -8.69 2.88 8.70
C ALA A 57 -7.92 1.71 8.08
N SER A 58 -7.13 1.96 7.03
CA SER A 58 -6.34 0.93 6.35
C SER A 58 -5.26 0.34 7.26
N VAL A 59 -4.53 1.17 8.01
CA VAL A 59 -3.48 0.71 8.92
C VAL A 59 -4.06 -0.12 10.05
N PHE A 60 -5.13 0.36 10.72
CA PHE A 60 -5.68 -0.34 11.88
C PHE A 60 -6.55 -1.56 11.52
N ALA A 61 -7.04 -1.65 10.28
CA ALA A 61 -7.70 -2.86 9.78
C ALA A 61 -6.71 -3.93 9.31
N SER A 62 -5.44 -3.57 9.07
CA SER A 62 -4.42 -4.48 8.56
C SER A 62 -3.87 -5.40 9.64
N GLU A 63 -3.75 -6.68 9.31
CA GLU A 63 -3.01 -7.65 10.13
C GLU A 63 -1.50 -7.63 9.83
N THR A 64 -1.15 -7.16 8.65
CA THR A 64 0.24 -6.97 8.22
C THR A 64 0.35 -5.59 7.59
N GLY A 65 1.22 -4.74 8.12
CA GLY A 65 1.39 -3.38 7.63
C GLY A 65 2.79 -2.83 7.92
N PHE A 66 3.25 -1.93 7.05
CA PHE A 66 4.59 -1.35 7.12
C PHE A 66 4.57 0.12 6.73
N ILE A 67 5.41 0.92 7.38
CA ILE A 67 5.74 2.28 6.95
C ILE A 67 7.18 2.30 6.42
N ILE A 68 7.39 2.93 5.27
CA ILE A 68 8.71 3.24 4.73
C ILE A 68 9.04 4.69 5.05
N LEU A 69 10.17 4.90 5.69
CA LEU A 69 10.71 6.22 5.99
C LEU A 69 11.93 6.52 5.09
N HIS A 70 12.07 7.76 4.68
CA HIS A 70 13.25 8.32 4.05
C HIS A 70 13.65 9.58 4.82
N ASP A 71 14.85 9.57 5.41
CA ASP A 71 15.31 10.63 6.30
C ASP A 71 14.29 10.93 7.43
N ASP A 72 13.83 9.86 8.09
CA ASP A 72 12.85 9.85 9.19
C ASP A 72 11.44 10.40 8.84
N LYS A 73 11.18 10.69 7.56
CA LYS A 73 9.88 11.13 7.07
C LYS A 73 9.14 9.98 6.37
N PRO A 74 7.83 9.83 6.60
CA PRO A 74 7.05 8.80 5.95
C PRO A 74 6.93 9.09 4.45
N VAL A 75 7.27 8.11 3.62
CA VAL A 75 7.14 8.22 2.18
C VAL A 75 6.14 7.25 1.59
N CYS A 76 5.86 6.16 2.31
CA CYS A 76 4.91 5.14 1.87
C CYS A 76 4.41 4.35 3.08
N VAL A 77 3.15 3.97 3.04
CA VAL A 77 2.55 2.99 3.93
C VAL A 77 1.83 1.94 3.08
N PHE A 78 1.97 0.68 3.43
CA PHE A 78 1.33 -0.42 2.73
C PHE A 78 1.01 -1.56 3.70
N GLY A 79 0.08 -2.41 3.32
CA GLY A 79 -0.32 -3.54 4.15
C GLY A 79 -1.31 -4.46 3.47
N ALA A 80 -1.81 -5.39 4.26
CA ALA A 80 -2.90 -6.26 3.88
C ALA A 80 -3.86 -6.47 5.06
N GLN A 81 -5.14 -6.39 4.75
CA GLN A 81 -6.23 -6.57 5.72
C GLN A 81 -7.08 -7.78 5.34
N PRO A 82 -7.68 -8.48 6.33
CA PRO A 82 -8.59 -9.58 6.07
C PRO A 82 -9.86 -9.06 5.39
N VAL A 83 -10.52 -9.94 4.64
CA VAL A 83 -11.82 -9.64 4.03
C VAL A 83 -12.92 -10.21 4.93
N ALA A 84 -13.81 -9.35 5.42
CA ALA A 84 -14.93 -9.80 6.23
C ALA A 84 -15.83 -10.78 5.45
N GLY A 85 -16.06 -11.96 6.02
CA GLY A 85 -16.94 -12.99 5.42
C GLY A 85 -16.32 -13.81 4.30
N MET A 86 -15.02 -13.61 3.98
CA MET A 86 -14.26 -14.50 3.08
C MET A 86 -13.36 -15.45 3.88
N GLU A 87 -12.88 -16.50 3.20
CA GLU A 87 -11.94 -17.45 3.82
C GLU A 87 -10.67 -16.73 4.29
N ALA A 88 -10.07 -17.24 5.38
CA ALA A 88 -8.91 -16.64 6.06
C ALA A 88 -7.65 -16.48 5.19
N ASP A 89 -7.68 -16.99 3.96
CA ASP A 89 -6.54 -17.08 3.04
C ASP A 89 -6.42 -15.88 2.08
N ALA A 90 -7.39 -14.95 2.08
CA ALA A 90 -7.40 -13.80 1.19
C ALA A 90 -7.21 -12.49 1.95
N GLY A 91 -6.33 -11.63 1.44
CA GLY A 91 -6.09 -10.29 1.97
C GLY A 91 -6.27 -9.20 0.93
N ILE A 92 -6.85 -8.08 1.34
CA ILE A 92 -6.88 -6.85 0.54
C ILE A 92 -5.55 -6.15 0.71
N ALA A 93 -4.71 -6.19 -0.33
CA ALA A 93 -3.43 -5.49 -0.36
C ALA A 93 -3.63 -4.04 -0.77
N TRP A 94 -3.00 -3.12 -0.07
CA TRP A 94 -3.12 -1.68 -0.33
C TRP A 94 -1.78 -0.96 -0.11
N MET A 95 -1.62 0.19 -0.76
CA MET A 95 -0.44 1.05 -0.62
C MET A 95 -0.82 2.51 -0.94
N LEU A 96 -0.36 3.43 -0.10
CA LEU A 96 -0.48 4.88 -0.30
C LEU A 96 0.89 5.53 -0.06
N GLY A 97 1.21 6.55 -0.85
CA GLY A 97 2.53 7.16 -0.74
C GLY A 97 2.62 8.61 -1.17
N SER A 98 3.73 9.24 -0.79
CA SER A 98 4.08 10.62 -1.15
C SER A 98 4.79 10.69 -2.50
N PRO A 99 4.86 11.89 -3.14
CA PRO A 99 5.65 12.08 -4.36
C PRO A 99 7.14 11.76 -4.20
N THR A 100 7.64 11.71 -2.96
CA THR A 100 9.02 11.33 -2.67
C THR A 100 9.32 9.88 -3.10
N MET A 101 8.32 8.98 -3.12
CA MET A 101 8.48 7.64 -3.69
C MET A 101 8.96 7.63 -5.14
N ASP A 102 8.59 8.65 -5.91
CA ASP A 102 8.89 8.74 -7.34
C ASP A 102 10.29 9.29 -7.63
N LYS A 103 11.02 9.77 -6.61
CA LYS A 103 12.42 10.17 -6.75
C LYS A 103 13.27 8.95 -7.13
N PRO A 104 14.10 9.02 -8.19
CA PRO A 104 14.79 7.83 -8.73
C PRO A 104 15.62 7.03 -7.71
N SER A 105 16.23 7.69 -6.73
CA SER A 105 16.98 7.02 -5.67
C SER A 105 16.09 6.26 -4.70
N VAL A 106 14.99 6.88 -4.27
CA VAL A 106 14.01 6.29 -3.35
C VAL A 106 13.26 5.16 -4.04
N ALA A 107 12.76 5.41 -5.25
CA ALA A 107 12.07 4.40 -6.05
C ALA A 107 12.91 3.13 -6.23
N ARG A 108 14.20 3.28 -6.59
CA ARG A 108 15.12 2.13 -6.70
C ARG A 108 15.33 1.39 -5.39
N ALA A 109 15.42 2.11 -4.27
CA ALA A 109 15.57 1.50 -2.96
C ALA A 109 14.32 0.68 -2.57
N ILE A 110 13.13 1.21 -2.82
CA ILE A 110 11.86 0.51 -2.60
C ILE A 110 11.74 -0.71 -3.52
N LEU A 111 12.02 -0.55 -4.82
CA LEU A 111 11.91 -1.64 -5.80
C LEU A 111 12.82 -2.83 -5.47
N ARG A 112 14.03 -2.58 -4.97
CA ARG A 112 14.95 -3.65 -4.54
C ARG A 112 14.41 -4.51 -3.41
N GLN A 113 13.55 -3.97 -2.57
CA GLN A 113 12.96 -4.64 -1.41
C GLN A 113 11.53 -5.12 -1.67
N THR A 114 10.97 -4.84 -2.85
CA THR A 114 9.57 -5.19 -3.17
C THR A 114 9.28 -6.69 -3.01
N ALA A 115 10.20 -7.56 -3.42
CA ALA A 115 10.03 -9.01 -3.27
C ALA A 115 9.87 -9.40 -1.79
N ASP A 116 10.69 -8.82 -0.91
CA ASP A 116 10.61 -9.08 0.54
C ASP A 116 9.32 -8.51 1.14
N TYR A 117 8.88 -7.33 0.71
CA TYR A 117 7.62 -6.75 1.16
C TYR A 117 6.43 -7.64 0.78
N VAL A 118 6.38 -8.09 -0.47
CA VAL A 118 5.31 -8.98 -0.94
C VAL A 118 5.37 -10.33 -0.23
N ALA A 119 6.55 -10.89 0.01
CA ALA A 119 6.71 -12.13 0.77
C ALA A 119 6.18 -12.00 2.21
N ARG A 120 6.40 -10.85 2.87
CA ARG A 120 5.85 -10.59 4.21
C ARG A 120 4.32 -10.53 4.21
N LEU A 121 3.69 -9.93 3.18
CA LEU A 121 2.24 -9.95 3.05
C LEU A 121 1.72 -11.37 2.80
N HIS A 122 2.41 -12.14 1.95
CA HIS A 122 2.05 -13.54 1.67
C HIS A 122 2.25 -14.47 2.86
N ALA A 123 3.15 -14.17 3.80
CA ALA A 123 3.28 -14.95 5.03
C ALA A 123 1.97 -15.04 5.83
N ARG A 124 1.06 -14.06 5.65
CA ARG A 124 -0.26 -14.06 6.30
C ARG A 124 -1.39 -14.42 5.34
N PHE A 125 -1.33 -13.95 4.09
CA PHE A 125 -2.39 -14.11 3.11
C PHE A 125 -1.88 -14.77 1.83
N PRO A 126 -2.17 -16.07 1.59
CA PRO A 126 -1.80 -16.77 0.36
C PRO A 126 -2.34 -16.15 -0.92
N LEU A 127 -3.48 -15.46 -0.84
CA LEU A 127 -4.05 -14.67 -1.92
C LEU A 127 -4.09 -13.19 -1.52
N LEU A 128 -3.43 -12.35 -2.31
CA LEU A 128 -3.50 -10.88 -2.21
C LEU A 128 -4.26 -10.34 -3.40
N TRP A 129 -5.20 -9.43 -3.16
CA TRP A 129 -5.98 -8.79 -4.22
C TRP A 129 -6.49 -7.41 -3.80
N ASN A 130 -6.84 -6.59 -4.74
CA ASN A 130 -7.60 -5.34 -4.56
C ASN A 130 -7.96 -4.75 -5.93
N TRP A 131 -8.49 -3.53 -5.90
CA TRP A 131 -8.78 -2.71 -7.07
C TRP A 131 -7.79 -1.55 -7.17
N VAL A 132 -7.48 -1.11 -8.39
CA VAL A 132 -6.65 0.06 -8.67
C VAL A 132 -7.32 0.91 -9.73
N ASP A 133 -7.36 2.22 -9.54
CA ASP A 133 -7.90 3.16 -10.53
C ASP A 133 -7.10 3.04 -11.84
N ALA A 134 -7.80 2.95 -12.96
CA ALA A 134 -7.17 2.83 -14.27
C ALA A 134 -6.24 4.01 -14.60
N ARG A 135 -6.48 5.18 -14.02
CA ARG A 135 -5.65 6.39 -14.16
C ARG A 135 -4.34 6.31 -13.36
N ASN A 136 -4.30 5.51 -12.27
CA ASN A 136 -3.11 5.35 -11.43
C ASN A 136 -2.06 4.48 -12.14
N THR A 137 -1.45 5.01 -13.17
CA THR A 137 -0.48 4.29 -14.02
C THR A 137 0.78 3.90 -13.27
N LYS A 138 1.20 4.68 -12.26
CA LYS A 138 2.36 4.41 -11.41
C LYS A 138 2.14 3.19 -10.54
N SER A 139 1.01 3.14 -9.82
CA SER A 139 0.67 1.97 -9.01
C SER A 139 0.47 0.71 -9.87
N ARG A 140 -0.14 0.84 -11.05
CA ARG A 140 -0.28 -0.28 -11.99
C ARG A 140 1.06 -0.80 -12.50
N ALA A 141 2.02 0.08 -12.78
CA ALA A 141 3.38 -0.31 -13.18
C ALA A 141 4.10 -1.04 -12.03
N TRP A 142 3.99 -0.53 -10.81
CA TRP A 142 4.57 -1.16 -9.62
C TRP A 142 3.94 -2.53 -9.34
N LEU A 143 2.61 -2.65 -9.39
CA LEU A 143 1.89 -3.92 -9.21
C LEU A 143 2.38 -4.99 -10.19
N ARG A 144 2.56 -4.63 -11.47
CA ARG A 144 3.13 -5.54 -12.47
C ARG A 144 4.55 -5.98 -12.11
N TRP A 145 5.39 -5.03 -11.71
CA TRP A 145 6.74 -5.32 -11.24
C TRP A 145 6.74 -6.24 -10.03
N ALA A 146 5.83 -6.02 -9.08
CA ALA A 146 5.64 -6.84 -7.89
C ALA A 146 5.01 -8.23 -8.17
N GLY A 147 4.72 -8.56 -9.42
CA GLY A 147 4.21 -9.86 -9.85
C GLY A 147 2.70 -10.04 -9.70
N PHE A 148 1.95 -8.96 -9.53
CA PHE A 148 0.49 -9.00 -9.58
C PHE A 148 -0.01 -9.02 -11.02
N SER A 149 -1.15 -9.67 -11.24
CA SER A 149 -1.85 -9.72 -12.51
C SER A 149 -3.18 -9.00 -12.43
N ILE A 150 -3.56 -8.31 -13.50
CA ILE A 150 -4.93 -7.79 -13.64
C ILE A 150 -5.83 -8.97 -14.02
N ILE A 151 -6.89 -9.18 -13.27
CA ILE A 151 -7.80 -10.34 -13.41
C ILE A 151 -9.21 -9.93 -13.87
N SER A 152 -9.62 -8.69 -13.65
CA SER A 152 -10.89 -8.17 -14.15
C SER A 152 -10.86 -6.64 -14.26
N ALA A 153 -11.92 -6.07 -14.81
CA ALA A 153 -12.14 -4.63 -14.89
C ALA A 153 -13.60 -4.32 -14.56
N ASP A 154 -13.81 -3.26 -13.79
CA ASP A 154 -15.12 -2.70 -13.49
C ASP A 154 -15.18 -1.26 -14.04
N PRO A 155 -16.00 -0.99 -15.08
CA PRO A 155 -16.08 0.34 -15.67
C PRO A 155 -16.82 1.35 -14.80
N SER A 156 -17.49 0.92 -13.73
CA SER A 156 -18.34 1.75 -12.87
C SER A 156 -18.06 1.54 -11.39
N HIS A 157 -16.78 1.35 -11.04
CA HIS A 157 -16.36 1.08 -9.68
C HIS A 157 -16.38 2.35 -8.80
N GLY A 158 -16.68 2.13 -7.52
CA GLY A 158 -16.58 3.15 -6.47
C GLY A 158 -17.61 4.27 -6.58
N LEU A 159 -17.40 5.29 -5.76
CA LEU A 159 -18.32 6.41 -5.62
C LEU A 159 -18.47 7.23 -6.91
N GLU A 160 -17.38 7.43 -7.64
CA GLU A 160 -17.39 8.19 -8.88
C GLU A 160 -17.72 7.37 -10.14
N SER A 161 -18.04 6.06 -10.00
CA SER A 161 -18.33 5.17 -11.11
C SER A 161 -17.27 5.23 -12.22
N ARG A 162 -16.01 4.99 -11.84
CA ARG A 162 -14.86 5.02 -12.77
C ARG A 162 -14.36 3.63 -13.11
N LEU A 163 -13.54 3.54 -14.14
CA LEU A 163 -12.86 2.32 -14.50
C LEU A 163 -11.77 1.98 -13.48
N PHE A 164 -11.92 0.84 -12.83
CA PHE A 164 -10.91 0.22 -11.98
C PHE A 164 -10.52 -1.16 -12.52
N TYR A 165 -9.29 -1.55 -12.27
CA TYR A 165 -8.80 -2.90 -12.54
C TYR A 165 -8.64 -3.67 -11.24
N GLN A 166 -9.18 -4.89 -11.20
CA GLN A 166 -8.90 -5.80 -10.12
C GLN A 166 -7.57 -6.49 -10.37
N PHE A 167 -6.69 -6.42 -9.40
CA PHE A 167 -5.41 -7.13 -9.43
C PHE A 167 -5.39 -8.22 -8.36
N ALA A 168 -4.61 -9.27 -8.62
CA ALA A 168 -4.39 -10.35 -7.67
C ALA A 168 -3.02 -10.98 -7.84
N ARG A 169 -2.52 -11.58 -6.75
CA ARG A 169 -1.35 -12.42 -6.71
C ARG A 169 -1.58 -13.56 -5.74
N LYS A 170 -1.25 -14.78 -6.18
CA LYS A 170 -1.19 -15.96 -5.32
C LYS A 170 0.25 -16.20 -4.89
N GLU A 171 0.44 -16.68 -3.67
CA GLU A 171 1.74 -17.19 -3.25
C GLU A 171 2.16 -18.35 -4.15
N ALA A 172 3.41 -18.35 -4.60
CA ALA A 172 3.97 -19.49 -5.33
C ALA A 172 4.08 -20.66 -4.35
N ARG A 173 3.27 -21.70 -4.55
CA ARG A 173 3.47 -22.96 -3.81
C ARG A 173 4.77 -23.57 -4.32
N HIS A 174 5.78 -23.65 -3.47
CA HIS A 174 6.91 -24.54 -3.72
C HIS A 174 6.39 -25.98 -3.62
N VAL A 175 6.29 -26.63 -4.78
CA VAL A 175 6.03 -28.09 -4.89
C VAL A 175 7.36 -28.81 -4.70
#